data_7c60eff39c026edd7928cbad0276317a
#
_entry.id   7c60eff39c026edd7928cbad0276317a
#
_cell.length_a   1.000
_cell.length_b   1.000
_cell.length_c   1.000
_cell.angle_alpha   90.00
_cell.angle_beta   90.00
_cell.angle_gamma   90.00
#
_symmetry.space_group_name_H-M   'P 1'
#
loop_
_entity.id
_entity.type
_entity.pdbx_description
1 polymer ?
#
loop_
_entity_poly.entity_id
_entity_poly.type
_entity_poly.pdbx_seq_one_letter_code
_entity_poly.pdbx_strand_id
1 'polypeptide(L)'
;PENARLMKESGISRCSISIDGPESASHDAFRGVPGAFDEALRGIGYLKDQGIEFQINTTVTKGNLGQFKEIFSLARDLGAAAWHIFLLVPMGRAAELTEEVISAVEYEEVLNWFYDFRKTTSMHLKATCAPHYYRIMRQRARAEGLAVTPDTFGMDAMTRGCLGGTGFCFISHSGQVQPCGYLELDCGNVRETPFPEIWRNSKPFVQFRTPAEYEGKCGSCEYHKVCGGCRARAHSLTGRYMAEEPLCAYTPKKAKG
;
A
#
# COMPACT_ATOMS: atom_id res chain seq x y z
N PRO A 1 13.51 22.44 13.84
CA PRO A 1 13.86 21.91 15.18
C PRO A 1 12.70 22.01 16.17
N GLU A 2 12.08 23.18 16.30
CA GLU A 2 11.03 23.47 17.27
C GLU A 2 9.84 22.52 17.13
N ASN A 3 9.32 22.31 15.91
CA ASN A 3 8.21 21.39 15.69
C ASN A 3 8.54 19.94 16.11
N ALA A 4 9.77 19.47 15.88
CA ALA A 4 10.18 18.13 16.31
C ALA A 4 10.21 18.02 17.85
N ARG A 5 10.64 19.08 18.57
CA ARG A 5 10.58 19.14 20.03
C ARG A 5 9.13 19.05 20.51
N LEU A 6 8.24 19.89 19.96
CA LEU A 6 6.81 19.88 20.31
C LEU A 6 6.13 18.53 20.02
N MET A 7 6.47 17.88 18.90
CA MET A 7 6.02 16.53 18.59
C MET A 7 6.42 15.53 19.67
N LYS A 8 7.68 15.58 20.12
CA LYS A 8 8.18 14.70 21.19
C LYS A 8 7.43 14.93 22.50
N GLU A 9 7.29 16.19 22.91
CA GLU A 9 6.57 16.58 24.12
C GLU A 9 5.08 16.20 24.08
N SER A 10 4.48 16.20 22.89
CA SER A 10 3.10 15.74 22.67
C SER A 10 2.96 14.21 22.61
N GLY A 11 4.05 13.45 22.83
CA GLY A 11 4.02 11.99 22.88
C GLY A 11 4.01 11.31 21.49
N ILE A 12 4.35 12.03 20.41
CA ILE A 12 4.48 11.43 19.08
C ILE A 12 5.70 10.51 19.06
N SER A 13 5.49 9.23 18.81
CA SER A 13 6.54 8.21 18.78
C SER A 13 7.11 7.96 17.39
N ARG A 14 6.33 8.20 16.32
CA ARG A 14 6.77 7.96 14.94
C ARG A 14 6.11 8.94 13.96
N CYS A 15 6.91 9.42 12.99
CA CYS A 15 6.45 10.25 11.86
C CYS A 15 6.64 9.52 10.52
N SER A 16 5.79 9.84 9.55
CA SER A 16 5.93 9.38 8.17
C SER A 16 6.49 10.50 7.30
N ILE A 17 7.57 10.22 6.59
CA ILE A 17 8.21 11.14 5.64
C ILE A 17 8.16 10.53 4.25
N SER A 18 7.78 11.30 3.26
CA SER A 18 7.74 10.83 1.87
C SER A 18 9.09 11.05 1.20
N ILE A 19 9.63 9.98 0.62
CA ILE A 19 10.83 9.99 -0.25
C ILE A 19 10.51 9.14 -1.49
N ASP A 20 10.46 9.76 -2.67
CA ASP A 20 10.08 9.10 -3.92
C ASP A 20 11.22 9.06 -4.95
N GLY A 21 12.41 9.50 -4.57
CA GLY A 21 13.65 9.40 -5.34
C GLY A 21 14.84 9.31 -4.40
N PRO A 22 15.98 8.74 -4.81
CA PRO A 22 17.17 8.64 -3.97
C PRO A 22 17.97 9.94 -3.90
N GLU A 23 17.61 10.94 -4.70
CA GLU A 23 18.27 12.24 -4.83
C GLU A 23 17.25 13.35 -5.12
N SER A 24 17.68 14.61 -4.95
CA SER A 24 16.82 15.79 -5.15
C SER A 24 16.25 15.87 -6.56
N ALA A 25 17.03 15.55 -7.59
CA ALA A 25 16.56 15.64 -8.98
C ALA A 25 15.30 14.80 -9.23
N SER A 26 15.28 13.55 -8.79
CA SER A 26 14.13 12.66 -8.99
C SER A 26 13.00 12.91 -7.98
N HIS A 27 13.34 13.17 -6.73
CA HIS A 27 12.33 13.40 -5.68
C HIS A 27 11.57 14.72 -5.93
N ASP A 28 12.29 15.81 -6.15
CA ASP A 28 11.70 17.14 -6.35
C ASP A 28 10.85 17.19 -7.62
N ALA A 29 11.32 16.54 -8.71
CA ALA A 29 10.55 16.41 -9.94
C ALA A 29 9.22 15.69 -9.71
N PHE A 30 9.23 14.57 -8.95
CA PHE A 30 8.01 13.82 -8.60
C PHE A 30 7.06 14.65 -7.73
N ARG A 31 7.61 15.39 -6.76
CA ARG A 31 6.80 16.21 -5.84
C ARG A 31 6.34 17.53 -6.47
N GLY A 32 6.98 17.98 -7.56
CA GLY A 32 6.74 19.30 -8.15
C GLY A 32 7.20 20.46 -7.27
N VAL A 33 8.12 20.23 -6.33
CA VAL A 33 8.59 21.23 -5.35
C VAL A 33 10.11 21.18 -5.26
N PRO A 34 10.82 22.17 -5.81
CA PRO A 34 12.27 22.27 -5.68
C PRO A 34 12.71 22.34 -4.21
N GLY A 35 13.73 21.56 -3.86
CA GLY A 35 14.27 21.49 -2.49
C GLY A 35 13.50 20.63 -1.51
N ALA A 36 12.41 19.94 -1.95
CA ALA A 36 11.62 19.07 -1.09
C ALA A 36 12.44 17.90 -0.53
N PHE A 37 13.39 17.36 -1.28
CA PHE A 37 14.29 16.31 -0.84
C PHE A 37 15.16 16.75 0.33
N ASP A 38 15.84 17.87 0.18
CA ASP A 38 16.72 18.41 1.24
C ASP A 38 15.93 18.78 2.48
N GLU A 39 14.71 19.29 2.32
CA GLU A 39 13.81 19.58 3.44
C GLU A 39 13.37 18.31 4.16
N ALA A 40 13.06 17.25 3.45
CA ALA A 40 12.73 15.96 4.02
C ALA A 40 13.91 15.39 4.83
N LEU A 41 15.13 15.43 4.27
CA LEU A 41 16.34 14.97 4.99
C LEU A 41 16.63 15.83 6.24
N ARG A 42 16.48 17.15 6.17
CA ARG A 42 16.59 18.01 7.37
C ARG A 42 15.54 17.66 8.41
N GLY A 43 14.30 17.43 7.98
CA GLY A 43 13.20 16.99 8.86
C GLY A 43 13.53 15.68 9.57
N ILE A 44 14.07 14.70 8.84
CA ILE A 44 14.54 13.41 9.39
C ILE A 44 15.64 13.66 10.44
N GLY A 45 16.60 14.54 10.16
CA GLY A 45 17.63 14.92 11.13
C GLY A 45 17.02 15.42 12.45
N TYR A 46 16.06 16.35 12.37
CA TYR A 46 15.39 16.88 13.57
C TYR A 46 14.58 15.83 14.35
N LEU A 47 13.97 14.86 13.66
CA LEU A 47 13.28 13.74 14.33
C LEU A 47 14.28 12.85 15.08
N LYS A 48 15.42 12.54 14.45
CA LYS A 48 16.50 11.75 15.06
C LYS A 48 17.06 12.42 16.30
N ASP A 49 17.31 13.74 16.25
CA ASP A 49 17.80 14.53 17.39
C ASP A 49 16.85 14.48 18.60
N GLN A 50 15.55 14.32 18.36
CA GLN A 50 14.53 14.17 19.39
C GLN A 50 14.22 12.72 19.77
N GLY A 51 14.89 11.74 19.16
CA GLY A 51 14.60 10.31 19.37
C GLY A 51 13.18 9.93 18.97
N ILE A 52 12.63 10.56 17.91
CA ILE A 52 11.37 10.20 17.29
C ILE A 52 11.68 9.27 16.11
N GLU A 53 11.09 8.08 16.11
CA GLU A 53 11.22 7.18 14.99
C GLU A 53 10.58 7.78 13.73
N PHE A 54 11.10 7.41 12.57
CA PHE A 54 10.47 7.76 11.31
C PHE A 54 10.33 6.56 10.38
N GLN A 55 9.32 6.62 9.54
CA GLN A 55 9.16 5.74 8.40
C GLN A 55 9.24 6.52 7.11
N ILE A 56 9.77 5.89 6.08
CA ILE A 56 9.76 6.44 4.73
C ILE A 56 8.59 5.85 3.96
N ASN A 57 7.83 6.72 3.29
CA ASN A 57 6.79 6.34 2.35
C ASN A 57 7.26 6.66 0.93
N THR A 58 7.14 5.69 0.03
CA THR A 58 7.52 5.82 -1.38
C THR A 58 6.36 5.41 -2.27
N THR A 59 5.92 6.28 -3.16
CA THR A 59 4.97 5.93 -4.23
C THR A 59 5.74 5.41 -5.43
N VAL A 60 5.47 4.17 -5.82
CA VAL A 60 6.14 3.52 -6.96
C VAL A 60 5.40 3.87 -8.25
N THR A 61 6.13 4.44 -9.20
CA THR A 61 5.67 4.85 -10.53
C THR A 61 6.69 4.45 -11.59
N LYS A 62 6.36 4.59 -12.87
CA LYS A 62 7.33 4.39 -13.95
C LYS A 62 8.55 5.30 -13.80
N GLY A 63 8.32 6.56 -13.38
CA GLY A 63 9.37 7.57 -13.26
C GLY A 63 10.45 7.22 -12.23
N ASN A 64 10.12 6.45 -11.18
CA ASN A 64 11.10 6.08 -10.14
C ASN A 64 11.39 4.57 -10.04
N LEU A 65 10.79 3.76 -10.90
CA LEU A 65 10.97 2.30 -10.88
C LEU A 65 12.45 1.90 -11.02
N GLY A 66 13.18 2.56 -11.91
CA GLY A 66 14.61 2.30 -12.12
C GLY A 66 15.48 2.60 -10.89
N GLN A 67 14.99 3.44 -9.98
CA GLN A 67 15.68 3.86 -8.75
C GLN A 67 15.13 3.17 -7.48
N PHE A 68 14.27 2.17 -7.63
CA PHE A 68 13.57 1.55 -6.51
C PHE A 68 14.51 0.94 -5.45
N LYS A 69 15.61 0.33 -5.91
CA LYS A 69 16.61 -0.30 -5.03
C LYS A 69 17.47 0.75 -4.31
N GLU A 70 17.78 1.85 -4.98
CA GLU A 70 18.50 2.98 -4.41
C GLU A 70 17.67 3.69 -3.34
N ILE A 71 16.35 3.84 -3.55
CA ILE A 71 15.43 4.39 -2.55
C ILE A 71 15.39 3.49 -1.29
N PHE A 72 15.35 2.16 -1.48
CA PHE A 72 15.44 1.22 -0.36
C PHE A 72 16.76 1.39 0.42
N SER A 73 17.88 1.48 -0.30
CA SER A 73 19.20 1.66 0.33
C SER A 73 19.25 2.97 1.10
N LEU A 74 18.75 4.07 0.54
CA LEU A 74 18.66 5.36 1.21
C LEU A 74 17.80 5.26 2.50
N ALA A 75 16.63 4.62 2.44
CA ALA A 75 15.76 4.46 3.60
C ALA A 75 16.47 3.70 4.75
N ARG A 76 17.18 2.63 4.40
CA ARG A 76 17.99 1.84 5.35
C ARG A 76 19.13 2.67 5.94
N ASP A 77 19.89 3.36 5.10
CA ASP A 77 21.09 4.09 5.50
C ASP A 77 20.76 5.34 6.33
N LEU A 78 19.59 5.93 6.12
CA LEU A 78 19.02 6.97 6.99
C LEU A 78 18.61 6.44 8.38
N GLY A 79 18.46 5.12 8.53
CA GLY A 79 18.02 4.49 9.78
C GLY A 79 16.51 4.56 9.97
N ALA A 80 15.72 4.47 8.89
CA ALA A 80 14.26 4.42 8.99
C ALA A 80 13.80 3.18 9.78
N ALA A 81 12.84 3.34 10.68
CA ALA A 81 12.22 2.23 11.41
C ALA A 81 11.32 1.40 10.48
N ALA A 82 10.79 2.00 9.43
CA ALA A 82 9.96 1.33 8.45
C ALA A 82 10.09 1.95 7.04
N TRP A 83 9.89 1.13 6.01
CA TRP A 83 9.69 1.58 4.64
C TRP A 83 8.37 1.05 4.09
N HIS A 84 7.48 1.96 3.77
CA HIS A 84 6.17 1.66 3.20
C HIS A 84 6.14 2.06 1.73
N ILE A 85 5.99 1.10 0.84
CA ILE A 85 5.77 1.36 -0.58
C ILE A 85 4.28 1.44 -0.87
N PHE A 86 3.90 2.37 -1.74
CA PHE A 86 2.56 2.55 -2.26
C PHE A 86 2.58 2.32 -3.76
N LEU A 87 1.93 1.28 -4.23
CA LEU A 87 1.77 1.06 -5.66
C LEU A 87 0.68 2.02 -6.15
N LEU A 88 1.04 2.89 -7.11
CA LEU A 88 0.19 3.98 -7.59
C LEU A 88 -1.24 3.48 -7.92
N VAL A 89 -2.22 4.19 -7.36
CA VAL A 89 -3.63 4.08 -7.72
C VAL A 89 -4.04 5.44 -8.32
N PRO A 90 -4.35 5.52 -9.62
CA PRO A 90 -4.65 6.79 -10.28
C PRO A 90 -6.05 7.31 -9.91
N MET A 91 -6.15 7.90 -8.71
CA MET A 91 -7.37 8.46 -8.14
C MET A 91 -7.08 9.78 -7.40
N GLY A 92 -8.11 10.60 -7.22
CA GLY A 92 -7.96 11.91 -6.60
C GLY A 92 -6.97 12.77 -7.38
N ARG A 93 -5.98 13.38 -6.72
CA ARG A 93 -4.93 14.19 -7.38
C ARG A 93 -4.03 13.38 -8.32
N ALA A 94 -3.98 12.07 -8.17
CA ALA A 94 -3.21 11.19 -9.05
C ALA A 94 -4.04 10.66 -10.24
N ALA A 95 -5.27 11.12 -10.45
CA ALA A 95 -6.13 10.65 -11.55
C ALA A 95 -5.50 10.90 -12.93
N GLU A 96 -4.70 11.97 -13.07
CA GLU A 96 -4.00 12.30 -14.30
C GLU A 96 -2.70 11.52 -14.51
N LEU A 97 -2.25 10.74 -13.51
CA LEU A 97 -1.00 9.99 -13.56
C LEU A 97 -1.19 8.54 -14.08
N THR A 98 -2.18 8.29 -14.93
CA THR A 98 -2.43 6.96 -15.49
C THR A 98 -1.24 6.42 -16.29
N GLU A 99 -0.53 7.29 -16.99
CA GLU A 99 0.68 6.94 -17.75
C GLU A 99 1.87 6.57 -16.86
N GLU A 100 1.84 7.00 -15.58
CA GLU A 100 2.86 6.67 -14.59
C GLU A 100 2.62 5.32 -13.89
N VAL A 101 1.50 4.66 -14.17
CA VAL A 101 1.21 3.33 -13.62
C VAL A 101 2.13 2.31 -14.28
N ILE A 102 2.88 1.58 -13.46
CA ILE A 102 3.76 0.49 -13.93
C ILE A 102 2.95 -0.67 -14.52
N SER A 103 3.55 -1.44 -15.40
CA SER A 103 2.92 -2.63 -16.00
C SER A 103 2.69 -3.75 -14.99
N ALA A 104 1.85 -4.73 -15.33
CA ALA A 104 1.61 -5.90 -14.48
C ALA A 104 2.88 -6.73 -14.23
N VAL A 105 3.80 -6.77 -15.20
CA VAL A 105 5.09 -7.48 -15.07
C VAL A 105 6.00 -6.73 -14.11
N GLU A 106 6.18 -5.43 -14.30
CA GLU A 106 6.97 -4.58 -13.40
C GLU A 106 6.42 -4.59 -11.97
N TYR A 107 5.09 -4.61 -11.83
CA TYR A 107 4.43 -4.73 -10.53
C TYR A 107 4.79 -6.04 -9.82
N GLU A 108 4.81 -7.15 -10.54
CA GLU A 108 5.22 -8.46 -10.02
C GLU A 108 6.70 -8.46 -9.62
N GLU A 109 7.57 -7.85 -10.44
CA GLU A 109 9.01 -7.71 -10.17
C GLU A 109 9.28 -6.88 -8.91
N VAL A 110 8.66 -5.69 -8.79
CA VAL A 110 8.77 -4.83 -7.60
C VAL A 110 8.43 -5.60 -6.34
N LEU A 111 7.34 -6.36 -6.33
CA LEU A 111 6.92 -7.10 -5.15
C LEU A 111 7.81 -8.31 -4.84
N ASN A 112 8.46 -8.91 -5.85
CA ASN A 112 9.49 -9.92 -5.64
C ASN A 112 10.75 -9.31 -5.03
N TRP A 113 11.24 -8.16 -5.53
CA TRP A 113 12.35 -7.43 -4.89
C TRP A 113 12.01 -7.05 -3.44
N PHE A 114 10.80 -6.57 -3.21
CA PHE A 114 10.33 -6.21 -1.89
C PHE A 114 10.32 -7.41 -0.92
N TYR A 115 9.96 -8.59 -1.40
CA TYR A 115 10.09 -9.83 -0.63
C TYR A 115 11.55 -10.13 -0.28
N ASP A 116 12.48 -9.95 -1.23
CA ASP A 116 13.90 -10.23 -1.01
C ASP A 116 14.55 -9.23 -0.04
N PHE A 117 14.15 -7.96 -0.06
CA PHE A 117 14.64 -6.94 0.88
C PHE A 117 14.37 -7.31 2.34
N ARG A 118 13.26 -8.01 2.64
CA ARG A 118 12.99 -8.54 3.99
C ARG A 118 14.16 -9.32 4.60
N LYS A 119 14.92 -10.00 3.75
CA LYS A 119 16.05 -10.87 4.18
C LYS A 119 17.29 -10.07 4.51
N THR A 120 17.34 -8.79 4.13
CA THR A 120 18.53 -7.94 4.19
C THR A 120 18.42 -6.79 5.18
N THR A 121 17.30 -6.66 5.88
CA THR A 121 17.05 -5.56 6.81
C THR A 121 16.17 -5.97 7.99
N SER A 122 16.37 -5.31 9.13
CA SER A 122 15.44 -5.34 10.27
C SER A 122 14.35 -4.26 10.18
N MET A 123 14.44 -3.34 9.20
CA MET A 123 13.45 -2.30 8.96
C MET A 123 12.09 -2.95 8.64
N HIS A 124 11.01 -2.44 9.25
CA HIS A 124 9.67 -2.94 8.94
C HIS A 124 9.27 -2.55 7.51
N LEU A 125 8.93 -3.54 6.69
CA LEU A 125 8.52 -3.35 5.30
C LEU A 125 7.02 -3.54 5.14
N LYS A 126 6.34 -2.62 4.42
CA LYS A 126 4.91 -2.74 4.11
C LYS A 126 4.62 -2.32 2.66
N ALA A 127 3.91 -3.18 1.94
CA ALA A 127 3.40 -2.89 0.61
C ALA A 127 1.92 -2.48 0.69
N THR A 128 1.63 -1.22 0.37
CA THR A 128 0.29 -0.61 0.42
C THR A 128 -0.29 -0.52 -0.99
N CYS A 129 -1.59 -0.70 -1.14
CA CYS A 129 -2.26 -0.84 -2.44
C CYS A 129 -1.68 -1.96 -3.31
N ALA A 130 -1.05 -2.94 -2.67
CA ALA A 130 -0.29 -4.03 -3.28
C ALA A 130 -0.73 -5.41 -2.73
N PRO A 131 -2.01 -5.78 -2.84
CA PRO A 131 -2.50 -7.05 -2.27
C PRO A 131 -1.83 -8.28 -2.86
N HIS A 132 -1.26 -8.19 -4.07
CA HIS A 132 -0.49 -9.27 -4.71
C HIS A 132 0.71 -9.72 -3.87
N TYR A 133 1.29 -8.83 -3.05
CA TYR A 133 2.40 -9.16 -2.17
C TYR A 133 2.09 -10.38 -1.29
N TYR A 134 0.88 -10.50 -0.78
CA TYR A 134 0.48 -11.62 0.07
C TYR A 134 0.38 -12.96 -0.68
N ARG A 135 0.10 -12.92 -1.99
CA ARG A 135 0.22 -14.09 -2.86
C ARG A 135 1.69 -14.44 -3.11
N ILE A 136 2.48 -13.45 -3.53
CA ILE A 136 3.92 -13.61 -3.82
C ILE A 136 4.64 -14.15 -2.58
N MET A 137 4.40 -13.57 -1.42
CA MET A 137 4.98 -14.02 -0.15
C MET A 137 4.72 -15.52 0.10
N ARG A 138 3.47 -15.97 -0.09
CA ARG A 138 3.12 -17.39 0.09
C ARG A 138 3.75 -18.29 -0.97
N GLN A 139 3.83 -17.85 -2.21
CA GLN A 139 4.48 -18.60 -3.28
C GLN A 139 5.98 -18.73 -3.03
N ARG A 140 6.65 -17.64 -2.67
CA ARG A 140 8.08 -17.60 -2.35
C ARG A 140 8.40 -18.43 -1.10
N ALA A 141 7.64 -18.24 -0.01
CA ALA A 141 7.80 -19.03 1.20
C ALA A 141 7.68 -20.53 0.93
N ARG A 142 6.66 -20.94 0.14
CA ARG A 142 6.51 -22.36 -0.24
C ARG A 142 7.69 -22.88 -1.07
N ALA A 143 8.19 -22.08 -2.01
CA ALA A 143 9.35 -22.46 -2.84
C ALA A 143 10.63 -22.58 -2.00
N GLU A 144 10.75 -21.82 -0.93
CA GLU A 144 11.87 -21.81 0.01
C GLU A 144 11.69 -22.82 1.19
N GLY A 145 10.59 -23.58 1.20
CA GLY A 145 10.29 -24.54 2.27
C GLY A 145 9.90 -23.90 3.60
N LEU A 146 9.51 -22.62 3.59
CA LEU A 146 9.15 -21.86 4.78
C LEU A 146 7.64 -21.94 5.07
N ALA A 147 7.28 -22.11 6.34
CA ALA A 147 5.91 -21.94 6.80
C ALA A 147 5.59 -20.43 6.97
N VAL A 148 4.39 -20.02 6.55
CA VAL A 148 3.92 -18.63 6.76
C VAL A 148 3.27 -18.56 8.14
N THR A 149 4.06 -18.19 9.13
CA THR A 149 3.68 -18.05 10.53
C THR A 149 4.04 -16.67 11.07
N PRO A 150 3.48 -16.22 12.20
CA PRO A 150 3.89 -14.97 12.84
C PRO A 150 5.39 -14.92 13.13
N ASP A 151 6.03 -16.04 13.47
CA ASP A 151 7.46 -16.09 13.75
C ASP A 151 8.32 -15.84 12.49
N THR A 152 7.85 -16.28 11.31
CA THR A 152 8.60 -16.14 10.05
C THR A 152 8.26 -14.86 9.28
N PHE A 153 7.02 -14.38 9.40
CA PHE A 153 6.51 -13.26 8.58
C PHE A 153 5.82 -12.15 9.39
N GLY A 154 5.86 -12.23 10.73
CA GLY A 154 5.26 -11.23 11.61
C GLY A 154 3.78 -11.03 11.32
N MET A 155 3.33 -9.79 11.35
CA MET A 155 1.95 -9.41 11.08
C MET A 155 1.48 -9.77 9.66
N ASP A 156 2.38 -9.88 8.68
CA ASP A 156 2.03 -10.26 7.31
C ASP A 156 1.45 -11.68 7.21
N ALA A 157 1.82 -12.58 8.15
CA ALA A 157 1.24 -13.92 8.22
C ALA A 157 -0.23 -13.90 8.68
N MET A 158 -0.59 -12.91 9.49
CA MET A 158 -1.91 -12.82 10.15
C MET A 158 -2.92 -11.97 9.39
N THR A 159 -2.50 -11.28 8.33
CA THR A 159 -3.34 -10.37 7.58
C THR A 159 -3.53 -10.83 6.13
N ARG A 160 -4.28 -10.06 5.38
CA ARG A 160 -4.54 -10.26 3.96
C ARG A 160 -4.25 -8.98 3.18
N GLY A 161 -4.28 -9.08 1.84
CA GLY A 161 -3.87 -7.99 0.96
C GLY A 161 -4.74 -6.75 1.07
N CYS A 162 -6.00 -6.84 0.68
CA CYS A 162 -6.91 -5.70 0.78
C CYS A 162 -7.85 -5.86 1.97
N LEU A 163 -7.83 -4.89 2.89
CA LEU A 163 -8.70 -4.83 4.06
C LEU A 163 -9.91 -3.90 3.86
N GLY A 164 -9.99 -3.20 2.73
CA GLY A 164 -11.14 -2.32 2.42
C GLY A 164 -12.45 -3.08 2.53
N GLY A 165 -13.39 -2.57 3.32
CA GLY A 165 -14.70 -3.17 3.55
C GLY A 165 -14.70 -4.47 4.39
N THR A 166 -13.53 -4.98 4.81
CA THR A 166 -13.41 -6.21 5.61
C THR A 166 -12.80 -5.99 6.98
N GLY A 167 -11.81 -5.15 7.11
CA GLY A 167 -11.14 -4.78 8.36
C GLY A 167 -10.79 -3.30 8.42
N PHE A 168 -11.13 -2.54 7.37
CA PHE A 168 -10.84 -1.12 7.23
C PHE A 168 -11.93 -0.43 6.41
N CYS A 169 -12.22 0.82 6.76
CA CYS A 169 -12.99 1.75 5.94
C CYS A 169 -12.42 3.17 6.10
N PHE A 170 -12.88 4.09 5.29
CA PHE A 170 -12.59 5.52 5.40
C PHE A 170 -13.90 6.26 5.70
N ILE A 171 -13.84 7.24 6.59
CA ILE A 171 -14.95 8.17 6.87
C ILE A 171 -14.42 9.57 6.60
N SER A 172 -15.06 10.26 5.66
CA SER A 172 -14.68 11.62 5.27
C SER A 172 -15.05 12.65 6.34
N HIS A 173 -14.53 13.86 6.18
CA HIS A 173 -14.89 15.01 7.04
C HIS A 173 -16.39 15.38 7.01
N SER A 174 -17.08 15.01 5.93
CA SER A 174 -18.55 15.18 5.79
C SER A 174 -19.37 14.01 6.37
N GLY A 175 -18.70 12.96 6.89
CA GLY A 175 -19.36 11.77 7.43
C GLY A 175 -19.61 10.67 6.41
N GLN A 176 -19.21 10.86 5.14
CA GLN A 176 -19.36 9.86 4.08
C GLN A 176 -18.46 8.64 4.34
N VAL A 177 -19.05 7.46 4.34
CA VAL A 177 -18.32 6.18 4.54
C VAL A 177 -17.97 5.59 3.18
N GLN A 178 -16.71 5.17 3.05
CA GLN A 178 -16.13 4.60 1.84
C GLN A 178 -15.32 3.34 2.19
N PRO A 179 -15.11 2.39 1.26
CA PRO A 179 -14.33 1.18 1.53
C PRO A 179 -12.85 1.46 1.87
N CYS A 180 -12.26 2.49 1.25
CA CYS A 180 -10.93 3.00 1.57
C CYS A 180 -10.78 4.44 1.06
N GLY A 181 -9.71 5.14 1.47
CA GLY A 181 -9.43 6.51 1.04
C GLY A 181 -9.09 6.69 -0.45
N TYR A 182 -8.93 5.59 -1.19
CA TYR A 182 -8.69 5.59 -2.65
C TYR A 182 -9.90 5.13 -3.46
N LEU A 183 -11.04 4.88 -2.84
CA LEU A 183 -12.21 4.35 -3.52
C LEU A 183 -13.47 5.05 -3.03
N GLU A 184 -13.86 6.08 -3.76
CA GLU A 184 -14.99 6.96 -3.45
C GLU A 184 -16.33 6.30 -3.83
N LEU A 185 -16.64 5.15 -3.21
CA LEU A 185 -17.95 4.53 -3.30
C LEU A 185 -18.80 4.96 -2.11
N ASP A 186 -20.04 5.35 -2.40
CA ASP A 186 -21.01 5.66 -1.36
C ASP A 186 -21.44 4.38 -0.62
N CYS A 187 -21.05 4.28 0.65
CA CYS A 187 -21.49 3.23 1.56
C CYS A 187 -22.53 3.71 2.58
N GLY A 188 -22.83 5.01 2.61
CA GLY A 188 -23.71 5.68 3.56
C GLY A 188 -23.00 6.79 4.33
N ASN A 189 -23.73 7.52 5.18
CA ASN A 189 -23.21 8.63 5.96
C ASN A 189 -23.47 8.42 7.46
N VAL A 190 -22.42 8.53 8.28
CA VAL A 190 -22.51 8.32 9.74
C VAL A 190 -23.32 9.39 10.48
N ARG A 191 -23.65 10.51 9.81
CA ARG A 191 -24.52 11.54 10.36
C ARG A 191 -26.02 11.21 10.18
N GLU A 192 -26.33 10.23 9.31
CA GLU A 192 -27.70 9.84 8.94
C GLU A 192 -28.03 8.42 9.41
N THR A 193 -27.05 7.54 9.36
CA THR A 193 -27.20 6.10 9.67
C THR A 193 -26.10 5.64 10.61
N PRO A 194 -26.41 4.88 11.68
CA PRO A 194 -25.40 4.35 12.60
C PRO A 194 -24.33 3.52 11.87
N PHE A 195 -23.07 3.77 12.16
CA PHE A 195 -21.94 3.10 11.51
C PHE A 195 -22.06 1.56 11.48
N PRO A 196 -22.48 0.85 12.56
CA PRO A 196 -22.65 -0.59 12.52
C PRO A 196 -23.65 -1.09 11.46
N GLU A 197 -24.67 -0.31 11.16
CA GLU A 197 -25.65 -0.61 10.13
C GLU A 197 -25.05 -0.44 8.73
N ILE A 198 -24.38 0.70 8.48
CA ILE A 198 -23.65 0.95 7.24
C ILE A 198 -22.63 -0.18 7.01
N TRP A 199 -21.81 -0.48 8.01
CA TRP A 199 -20.77 -1.50 7.92
C TRP A 199 -21.30 -2.89 7.59
N ARG A 200 -22.44 -3.28 8.14
CA ARG A 200 -23.02 -4.61 7.93
C ARG A 200 -23.75 -4.74 6.60
N ASN A 201 -24.47 -3.70 6.20
CA ASN A 201 -25.54 -3.81 5.21
C ASN A 201 -25.25 -3.09 3.89
N SER A 202 -24.31 -2.13 3.84
CA SER A 202 -24.08 -1.44 2.58
C SER A 202 -23.53 -2.40 1.51
N LYS A 203 -24.05 -2.29 0.30
CA LYS A 203 -23.76 -3.17 -0.82
C LYS A 203 -22.26 -3.34 -1.09
N PRO A 204 -21.43 -2.26 -1.16
CA PRO A 204 -20.02 -2.40 -1.40
C PRO A 204 -19.31 -3.23 -0.31
N PHE A 205 -19.66 -3.03 0.96
CA PHE A 205 -19.05 -3.78 2.06
C PHE A 205 -19.42 -5.26 2.03
N VAL A 206 -20.69 -5.58 1.73
CA VAL A 206 -21.14 -6.98 1.56
C VAL A 206 -20.38 -7.65 0.43
N GLN A 207 -20.28 -7.00 -0.72
CA GLN A 207 -19.57 -7.53 -1.89
C GLN A 207 -18.07 -7.73 -1.64
N PHE A 208 -17.42 -6.82 -0.91
CA PHE A 208 -15.99 -6.98 -0.59
C PHE A 208 -15.69 -8.14 0.37
N ARG A 209 -16.69 -8.59 1.12
CA ARG A 209 -16.59 -9.76 2.00
C ARG A 209 -16.83 -11.09 1.27
N THR A 210 -17.22 -11.02 0.01
CA THR A 210 -17.48 -12.20 -0.84
C THR A 210 -16.52 -12.23 -2.04
N PRO A 211 -15.20 -12.41 -1.84
CA PRO A 211 -14.22 -12.35 -2.93
C PRO A 211 -14.44 -13.35 -4.06
N ALA A 212 -15.21 -14.41 -3.82
CA ALA A 212 -15.61 -15.37 -4.85
C ALA A 212 -16.55 -14.76 -5.92
N GLU A 213 -17.21 -13.63 -5.60
CA GLU A 213 -18.07 -12.91 -6.53
C GLU A 213 -17.29 -11.86 -7.35
N TYR A 214 -15.99 -11.70 -7.13
CA TYR A 214 -15.20 -10.80 -7.97
C TYR A 214 -15.16 -11.35 -9.41
N GLU A 215 -15.18 -10.43 -10.35
CA GLU A 215 -15.17 -10.78 -11.77
C GLU A 215 -13.80 -11.27 -12.24
N GLY A 216 -13.79 -11.93 -13.39
CA GLY A 216 -12.61 -12.42 -14.06
C GLY A 216 -11.76 -13.35 -13.19
N LYS A 217 -10.43 -13.28 -13.36
CA LYS A 217 -9.51 -14.17 -12.65
C LYS A 217 -9.46 -13.95 -11.14
N CYS A 218 -9.87 -12.78 -10.62
CA CYS A 218 -9.86 -12.55 -9.18
C CYS A 218 -10.85 -13.42 -8.41
N GLY A 219 -12.04 -13.65 -8.94
CA GLY A 219 -13.08 -14.49 -8.30
C GLY A 219 -12.71 -15.97 -8.27
N SER A 220 -12.11 -16.48 -9.36
CA SER A 220 -11.72 -17.89 -9.51
C SER A 220 -10.31 -18.21 -8.96
N CYS A 221 -9.56 -17.20 -8.51
CA CYS A 221 -8.19 -17.36 -8.07
C CYS A 221 -8.09 -18.09 -6.72
N GLU A 222 -7.21 -19.08 -6.62
CA GLU A 222 -6.95 -19.80 -5.37
C GLU A 222 -6.39 -18.90 -4.26
N TYR A 223 -5.91 -17.71 -4.61
CA TYR A 223 -5.43 -16.69 -3.66
C TYR A 223 -6.47 -15.60 -3.35
N HIS A 224 -7.73 -15.71 -3.80
CA HIS A 224 -8.74 -14.66 -3.61
C HIS A 224 -8.94 -14.28 -2.14
N LYS A 225 -8.82 -15.23 -1.21
CA LYS A 225 -8.95 -14.98 0.24
C LYS A 225 -7.79 -14.20 0.85
N VAL A 226 -6.60 -14.28 0.25
CA VAL A 226 -5.38 -13.64 0.78
C VAL A 226 -4.90 -12.44 -0.03
N CYS A 227 -5.29 -12.33 -1.29
CA CYS A 227 -4.98 -11.23 -2.20
C CYS A 227 -6.20 -10.36 -2.45
N GLY A 228 -7.14 -10.85 -3.26
CA GLY A 228 -8.37 -10.14 -3.64
C GLY A 228 -8.18 -8.98 -4.62
N GLY A 229 -6.95 -8.63 -5.01
CA GLY A 229 -6.64 -7.46 -5.85
C GLY A 229 -6.95 -6.12 -5.18
N CYS A 230 -6.43 -5.02 -5.70
CA CYS A 230 -6.76 -3.68 -5.24
C CYS A 230 -8.07 -3.21 -5.89
N ARG A 231 -9.14 -3.12 -5.11
CA ARG A 231 -10.47 -2.75 -5.63
C ARG A 231 -10.53 -1.29 -6.09
N ALA A 232 -9.72 -0.41 -5.48
CA ALA A 232 -9.58 0.97 -5.91
C ALA A 232 -8.93 1.06 -7.30
N ARG A 233 -7.87 0.29 -7.55
CA ARG A 233 -7.21 0.26 -8.87
C ARG A 233 -8.09 -0.42 -9.91
N ALA A 234 -8.78 -1.51 -9.56
CA ALA A 234 -9.76 -2.12 -10.44
C ALA A 234 -10.81 -1.10 -10.88
N HIS A 235 -11.36 -0.33 -9.93
CA HIS A 235 -12.33 0.73 -10.22
C HIS A 235 -11.73 1.85 -11.09
N SER A 236 -10.58 2.37 -10.71
CA SER A 236 -9.92 3.48 -11.41
C SER A 236 -9.63 3.15 -12.87
N LEU A 237 -9.15 1.94 -13.17
CA LEU A 237 -8.73 1.56 -14.51
C LEU A 237 -9.84 0.92 -15.36
N THR A 238 -10.94 0.45 -14.75
CA THR A 238 -12.03 -0.26 -15.48
C THR A 238 -13.42 0.34 -15.28
N GLY A 239 -13.58 1.31 -14.36
CA GLY A 239 -14.88 1.82 -13.93
C GLY A 239 -15.67 0.88 -13.01
N ARG A 240 -15.16 -0.33 -12.70
CA ARG A 240 -15.86 -1.36 -11.92
C ARG A 240 -15.02 -1.90 -10.79
N TYR A 241 -15.43 -1.69 -9.54
CA TYR A 241 -14.69 -2.15 -8.37
C TYR A 241 -14.71 -3.68 -8.17
N MET A 242 -15.65 -4.38 -8.80
CA MET A 242 -15.71 -5.85 -8.78
C MET A 242 -14.87 -6.50 -9.89
N ALA A 243 -14.41 -5.73 -10.88
CA ALA A 243 -13.60 -6.23 -11.99
C ALA A 243 -12.30 -6.90 -11.47
N GLU A 244 -11.69 -7.74 -12.31
CA GLU A 244 -10.37 -8.26 -12.01
C GLU A 244 -9.33 -7.13 -11.86
N GLU A 245 -8.31 -7.37 -11.07
CA GLU A 245 -7.21 -6.42 -10.89
C GLU A 245 -6.36 -6.33 -12.16
N PRO A 246 -6.31 -5.16 -12.84
CA PRO A 246 -5.62 -5.04 -14.13
C PRO A 246 -4.11 -5.29 -14.07
N LEU A 247 -3.46 -4.96 -12.93
CA LEU A 247 -2.01 -5.12 -12.78
C LEU A 247 -1.61 -6.49 -12.22
N CYS A 248 -2.44 -7.51 -12.36
CA CYS A 248 -2.12 -8.86 -11.93
C CYS A 248 -1.52 -9.67 -13.09
N ALA A 249 -0.22 -10.00 -13.04
CA ALA A 249 0.43 -10.88 -14.00
C ALA A 249 0.14 -12.36 -13.75
N TYR A 250 -0.40 -12.72 -12.58
CA TYR A 250 -0.63 -14.11 -12.20
C TYR A 250 -1.80 -14.74 -12.97
N THR A 251 -1.59 -15.95 -13.47
CA THR A 251 -2.64 -16.78 -14.06
C THR A 251 -3.06 -17.83 -13.03
N PRO A 252 -4.30 -17.80 -12.52
CA PRO A 252 -4.80 -18.80 -11.58
C PRO A 252 -4.73 -20.21 -12.14
N LYS A 253 -4.47 -21.18 -11.29
CA LYS A 253 -4.60 -22.58 -11.66
C LYS A 253 -6.07 -22.83 -11.97
N LYS A 254 -6.35 -23.49 -13.11
CA LYS A 254 -7.73 -23.93 -13.41
C LYS A 254 -8.27 -24.70 -12.22
N ALA A 255 -9.44 -24.31 -11.71
CA ALA A 255 -10.13 -25.12 -10.73
C ALA A 255 -10.20 -26.54 -11.29
N LYS A 256 -9.72 -27.52 -10.55
CA LYS A 256 -10.00 -28.90 -10.89
C LYS A 256 -11.52 -29.03 -10.74
N GLY A 257 -12.22 -29.15 -11.86
CA GLY A 257 -13.64 -29.44 -11.91
C GLY A 257 -13.97 -30.74 -11.19
#